data_6009271ad5b005057daf7a2d1ccac4d7
#
_entry.id   6009271ad5b005057daf7a2d1ccac4d7
#
_cell.length_a   1.000
_cell.length_b   1.000
_cell.length_c   1.000
_cell.angle_alpha   90.00
_cell.angle_beta   90.00
_cell.angle_gamma   90.00
#
_symmetry.space_group_name_H-M   'P 1'
#
loop_
_entity.id
_entity.type
_entity.pdbx_description
1 polymer ?
#
loop_
_entity_poly.entity_id
_entity_poly.type
_entity_poly.pdbx_seq_one_letter_code
_entity_poly.pdbx_strand_id
1 'polypeptide(L)'
;MLIAQRPILSEEVVSEFRSRFIIEPLEPGFGYTLGNSLRRTLLSSIPGAAVTSIRVNGALHEFTTLEGVKEDLTEIVLNIKNLVISSDNDDPSLIYIRKNGEGVVTGADIAAPAGVQVHNPDLHIATLNSSAKFEVELTIERGRGYVTAVSNKQAGGDIGRIPVDSIYSPVLRVTYKVEATRVEQRTDFDRLIVDVETKQSMKPSDAMASAGKTLVELFGLARELNVNAEGIEMGPSVQDAALAADLALPIEDLDLTVRSYNCLKREGIHTVGELVGRSEADLLDIRNFGSKSIDEVKAKLHSMGLQLKDSPIGFDPTKHHNYGTDVDDELVESENV
;
A
#
# COMPACT_ATOMS: atom_id res chain seq x y z
N MET A 1 -26.79 4.60 15.95
CA MET A 1 -27.18 5.95 15.47
C MET A 1 -26.47 6.18 14.15
N LEU A 2 -27.22 6.30 13.06
CA LEU A 2 -26.64 6.55 11.72
C LEU A 2 -26.16 8.00 11.64
N ILE A 3 -24.95 8.21 11.10
CA ILE A 3 -24.48 9.54 10.71
C ILE A 3 -25.36 10.03 9.56
N ALA A 4 -25.93 11.23 9.68
CA ALA A 4 -26.83 11.78 8.67
C ALA A 4 -26.16 11.98 7.29
N GLN A 5 -24.83 12.19 7.29
CA GLN A 5 -24.03 12.31 6.07
C GLN A 5 -22.66 11.71 6.31
N ARG A 6 -22.26 10.76 5.43
CA ARG A 6 -20.94 10.14 5.49
C ARG A 6 -19.84 11.16 5.20
N PRO A 7 -18.77 11.23 6.02
CA PRO A 7 -17.62 12.07 5.74
C PRO A 7 -16.92 11.65 4.43
N ILE A 8 -16.46 12.65 3.69
CA ILE A 8 -15.70 12.48 2.45
C ILE A 8 -14.27 12.93 2.71
N LEU A 9 -13.31 12.15 2.22
CA LEU A 9 -11.90 12.52 2.20
C LEU A 9 -11.56 13.04 0.81
N SER A 10 -11.03 14.25 0.73
CA SER A 10 -10.47 14.84 -0.50
C SER A 10 -8.99 15.17 -0.30
N GLU A 11 -8.21 15.10 -1.38
CA GLU A 11 -6.79 15.41 -1.39
C GLU A 11 -6.54 16.64 -2.27
N GLU A 12 -5.83 17.63 -1.73
CA GLU A 12 -5.25 18.77 -2.44
C GLU A 12 -3.73 18.58 -2.52
N VAL A 13 -3.21 18.27 -3.71
CA VAL A 13 -1.78 18.13 -3.94
C VAL A 13 -1.13 19.52 -3.94
N VAL A 14 -0.26 19.81 -2.96
CA VAL A 14 0.50 21.07 -2.87
C VAL A 14 1.82 20.96 -3.60
N SER A 15 2.50 19.80 -3.47
CA SER A 15 3.70 19.44 -4.22
C SER A 15 3.79 17.91 -4.31
N GLU A 16 4.78 17.39 -5.04
CA GLU A 16 4.96 15.94 -5.20
C GLU A 16 5.06 15.18 -3.86
N PHE A 17 5.64 15.82 -2.83
CA PHE A 17 5.85 15.22 -1.50
C PHE A 17 5.10 15.94 -0.39
N ARG A 18 4.08 16.75 -0.74
CA ARG A 18 3.24 17.44 0.22
C ARG A 18 1.81 17.53 -0.27
N SER A 19 0.89 16.97 0.50
CA SER A 19 -0.55 17.02 0.24
C SER A 19 -1.31 17.47 1.48
N ARG A 20 -2.46 18.07 1.21
CA ARG A 20 -3.43 18.45 2.20
C ARG A 20 -4.66 17.56 2.06
N PHE A 21 -5.02 16.87 3.12
CA PHE A 21 -6.18 15.99 3.19
C PHE A 21 -7.28 16.68 3.95
N ILE A 22 -8.47 16.73 3.37
CA ILE A 22 -9.65 17.37 3.95
C ILE A 22 -10.69 16.28 4.20
N ILE A 23 -11.17 16.18 5.43
CA ILE A 23 -12.19 15.22 5.86
C ILE A 23 -13.37 15.99 6.40
N GLU A 24 -14.48 15.92 5.72
CA GLU A 24 -15.73 16.63 6.10
C GLU A 24 -16.98 15.95 5.51
N PRO A 25 -18.19 16.13 6.11
CA PRO A 25 -18.40 16.70 7.43
C PRO A 25 -18.16 15.66 8.53
N LEU A 26 -17.62 16.08 9.66
CA LEU A 26 -17.46 15.25 10.85
C LEU A 26 -18.40 15.75 11.94
N GLU A 27 -18.93 14.84 12.77
CA GLU A 27 -19.68 15.24 13.96
C GLU A 27 -18.80 16.07 14.92
N PRO A 28 -19.37 17.01 15.67
CA PRO A 28 -18.61 17.92 16.53
C PRO A 28 -17.62 17.19 17.47
N GLY A 29 -16.37 17.64 17.47
CA GLY A 29 -15.28 17.07 18.28
C GLY A 29 -14.50 15.92 17.63
N PHE A 30 -15.05 15.24 16.62
CA PHE A 30 -14.35 14.16 15.93
C PHE A 30 -13.16 14.65 15.10
N GLY A 31 -13.18 15.89 14.63
CA GLY A 31 -12.05 16.50 13.95
C GLY A 31 -10.77 16.45 14.77
N TYR A 32 -10.83 16.81 16.04
CA TYR A 32 -9.67 16.75 16.95
C TYR A 32 -9.25 15.33 17.28
N THR A 33 -10.20 14.41 17.49
CA THR A 33 -9.93 13.00 17.80
C THR A 33 -9.20 12.31 16.63
N LEU A 34 -9.75 12.46 15.42
CA LEU A 34 -9.13 11.87 14.21
C LEU A 34 -7.81 12.56 13.86
N GLY A 35 -7.78 13.90 13.90
CA GLY A 35 -6.59 14.68 13.57
C GLY A 35 -5.39 14.31 14.45
N ASN A 36 -5.61 14.20 15.76
CA ASN A 36 -4.55 13.81 16.69
C ASN A 36 -4.12 12.34 16.49
N SER A 37 -5.06 11.43 16.29
CA SER A 37 -4.78 10.01 16.07
C SER A 37 -3.98 9.82 14.77
N LEU A 38 -4.40 10.41 13.66
CA LEU A 38 -3.71 10.39 12.37
C LEU A 38 -2.31 11.00 12.48
N ARG A 39 -2.19 12.18 13.09
CA ARG A 39 -0.90 12.85 13.27
C ARG A 39 0.10 11.98 14.03
N ARG A 40 -0.32 11.38 15.14
CA ARG A 40 0.54 10.52 15.94
C ARG A 40 0.97 9.27 15.17
N THR A 41 0.05 8.61 14.50
CA THR A 41 0.32 7.41 13.71
C THR A 41 1.22 7.70 12.52
N LEU A 42 0.99 8.80 11.80
CA LEU A 42 1.83 9.24 10.68
C LEU A 42 3.29 9.49 11.10
N LEU A 43 3.51 10.09 12.27
CA LEU A 43 4.88 10.40 12.73
C LEU A 43 5.62 9.20 13.32
N SER A 44 4.91 8.21 13.90
CA SER A 44 5.55 7.13 14.68
C SER A 44 5.47 5.75 14.04
N SER A 45 4.46 5.49 13.21
CA SER A 45 4.11 4.11 12.85
C SER A 45 4.34 3.75 11.38
N ILE A 46 4.62 4.73 10.54
CA ILE A 46 4.87 4.47 9.11
C ILE A 46 6.23 3.79 8.95
N PRO A 47 6.28 2.62 8.29
CA PRO A 47 7.53 1.92 8.05
C PRO A 47 8.39 2.66 7.01
N GLY A 48 9.68 2.54 7.14
CA GLY A 48 10.67 3.05 6.20
C GLY A 48 11.98 2.27 6.30
N ALA A 49 12.98 2.68 5.52
CA ALA A 49 14.32 2.11 5.57
C ALA A 49 15.35 3.19 5.94
N ALA A 50 16.37 2.79 6.68
CA ALA A 50 17.46 3.69 7.08
C ALA A 50 18.76 2.92 7.26
N VAL A 51 19.87 3.65 7.22
CA VAL A 51 21.20 3.14 7.55
C VAL A 51 21.27 2.93 9.07
N THR A 52 21.66 1.73 9.51
CA THR A 52 21.83 1.37 10.94
C THR A 52 23.27 1.37 11.37
N SER A 53 24.19 1.04 10.47
CA SER A 53 25.62 1.07 10.74
C SER A 53 26.43 1.30 9.46
N ILE A 54 27.63 1.85 9.65
CA ILE A 54 28.59 2.03 8.57
C ILE A 54 29.91 1.35 8.93
N ARG A 55 30.63 0.90 7.92
CA ARG A 55 32.00 0.43 8.03
C ARG A 55 32.83 1.12 6.95
N VAL A 56 33.87 1.83 7.37
CA VAL A 56 34.73 2.59 6.50
C VAL A 56 36.12 1.95 6.51
N ASN A 57 36.67 1.69 5.33
CA ASN A 57 38.02 1.15 5.24
C ASN A 57 39.03 2.17 5.78
N GLY A 58 39.87 1.75 6.74
CA GLY A 58 40.85 2.61 7.39
C GLY A 58 40.36 3.36 8.63
N ALA A 59 39.08 3.21 9.06
CA ALA A 59 38.55 3.81 10.27
C ALA A 59 38.05 2.77 11.27
N LEU A 60 38.35 2.96 12.54
CA LEU A 60 37.92 2.09 13.65
C LEU A 60 36.84 2.74 14.53
N HIS A 61 36.69 4.05 14.47
CA HIS A 61 35.71 4.82 15.25
C HIS A 61 35.31 6.12 14.53
N GLU A 62 34.24 6.72 14.95
CA GLU A 62 33.62 7.90 14.32
C GLU A 62 34.48 9.19 14.35
N PHE A 63 35.46 9.26 15.20
CA PHE A 63 36.35 10.46 15.37
C PHE A 63 37.64 10.35 14.55
N THR A 64 37.64 9.58 13.49
CA THR A 64 38.80 9.37 12.61
C THR A 64 38.69 10.28 11.40
N THR A 65 39.82 10.80 10.94
CA THR A 65 39.98 11.44 9.63
C THR A 65 40.48 10.42 8.62
N LEU A 66 39.99 10.52 7.38
CA LEU A 66 40.39 9.63 6.27
C LEU A 66 41.41 10.34 5.37
N GLU A 67 42.46 9.64 5.01
CA GLU A 67 43.48 10.19 4.11
C GLU A 67 42.89 10.48 2.73
N GLY A 68 43.07 11.73 2.28
CA GLY A 68 42.56 12.15 0.99
C GLY A 68 41.06 12.52 0.96
N VAL A 69 40.37 12.53 2.08
CA VAL A 69 38.99 12.98 2.21
C VAL A 69 38.96 14.32 2.97
N LYS A 70 38.19 15.28 2.48
CA LYS A 70 38.12 16.60 3.06
C LYS A 70 37.35 16.63 4.39
N GLU A 71 36.23 15.91 4.42
CA GLU A 71 35.33 15.82 5.56
C GLU A 71 35.84 14.81 6.58
N ASP A 72 35.60 15.03 7.85
CA ASP A 72 35.83 14.02 8.88
C ASP A 72 34.74 12.94 8.86
N LEU A 73 34.99 11.81 9.53
CA LEU A 73 34.04 10.69 9.50
C LEU A 73 32.72 11.04 10.19
N THR A 74 32.73 11.91 11.19
CA THR A 74 31.52 12.40 11.86
C THR A 74 30.62 13.15 10.89
N GLU A 75 31.22 14.01 10.05
CA GLU A 75 30.52 14.78 9.04
C GLU A 75 29.95 13.87 7.94
N ILE A 76 30.72 12.87 7.53
CA ILE A 76 30.26 11.83 6.58
C ILE A 76 29.07 11.07 7.16
N VAL A 77 29.10 10.67 8.42
CA VAL A 77 27.98 10.00 9.11
C VAL A 77 26.74 10.90 9.12
N LEU A 78 26.88 12.19 9.40
CA LEU A 78 25.77 13.15 9.38
C LEU A 78 25.18 13.29 7.96
N ASN A 79 26.01 13.29 6.93
CA ASN A 79 25.53 13.31 5.54
C ASN A 79 24.77 12.03 5.20
N ILE A 80 25.30 10.86 5.60
CA ILE A 80 24.64 9.56 5.37
C ILE A 80 23.29 9.46 6.09
N LYS A 81 23.12 10.08 7.26
CA LYS A 81 21.82 10.14 7.96
C LYS A 81 20.70 10.81 7.13
N ASN A 82 21.07 11.68 6.20
CA ASN A 82 20.11 12.35 5.32
C ASN A 82 19.79 11.54 4.06
N LEU A 83 20.38 10.35 3.91
CA LEU A 83 20.10 9.47 2.77
C LEU A 83 18.65 8.98 2.83
N VAL A 84 17.95 9.14 1.71
CA VAL A 84 16.55 8.70 1.56
C VAL A 84 16.54 7.39 0.79
N ILE A 85 16.19 6.31 1.48
CA ILE A 85 16.24 4.94 0.95
C ILE A 85 14.88 4.28 1.12
N SER A 86 14.51 3.45 0.15
CA SER A 86 13.47 2.43 0.31
C SER A 86 14.08 1.04 0.17
N SER A 87 13.53 0.07 0.89
CA SER A 87 13.88 -1.35 0.79
C SER A 87 12.62 -2.20 0.83
N ASP A 88 12.52 -3.14 -0.08
CA ASP A 88 11.46 -4.15 -0.10
C ASP A 88 11.84 -5.39 0.71
N ASN A 89 13.13 -5.52 1.08
CA ASN A 89 13.66 -6.64 1.85
C ASN A 89 13.41 -6.42 3.35
N ASP A 90 12.91 -7.44 4.04
CA ASP A 90 12.74 -7.42 5.50
C ASP A 90 14.06 -7.71 6.22
N ASP A 91 14.98 -8.44 5.59
CA ASP A 91 16.32 -8.72 6.12
C ASP A 91 17.28 -7.54 5.90
N PRO A 92 18.29 -7.38 6.79
CA PRO A 92 19.35 -6.38 6.62
C PRO A 92 20.05 -6.51 5.26
N SER A 93 20.17 -5.39 4.54
CA SER A 93 20.83 -5.33 3.25
C SER A 93 22.11 -4.51 3.30
N LEU A 94 23.13 -4.93 2.56
CA LEU A 94 24.40 -4.21 2.46
C LEU A 94 24.45 -3.42 1.16
N ILE A 95 24.81 -2.14 1.26
CA ILE A 95 25.13 -1.28 0.11
C ILE A 95 26.55 -0.75 0.22
N TYR A 96 27.12 -0.42 -0.90
CA TYR A 96 28.54 -0.06 -0.99
C TYR A 96 28.73 1.25 -1.73
N ILE A 97 29.69 2.06 -1.22
CA ILE A 97 30.23 3.21 -1.95
C ILE A 97 31.70 2.88 -2.22
N ARG A 98 32.11 2.92 -3.49
CA ARG A 98 33.50 2.70 -3.90
C ARG A 98 33.89 3.75 -4.92
N LYS A 99 34.74 4.68 -4.52
CA LYS A 99 35.23 5.75 -5.39
C LYS A 99 36.72 5.99 -5.18
N ASN A 100 37.45 6.11 -6.26
CA ASN A 100 38.89 6.37 -6.25
C ASN A 100 39.18 7.64 -7.05
N GLY A 101 40.15 8.45 -6.57
CA GLY A 101 40.59 9.67 -7.21
C GLY A 101 39.75 10.89 -6.82
N GLU A 102 40.08 12.02 -7.43
CA GLU A 102 39.47 13.31 -7.11
C GLU A 102 38.01 13.40 -7.57
N GLY A 103 37.15 13.94 -6.71
CA GLY A 103 35.75 14.18 -7.04
C GLY A 103 34.84 14.19 -5.82
N VAL A 104 33.58 14.55 -6.05
CA VAL A 104 32.54 14.56 -5.04
C VAL A 104 31.86 13.19 -5.02
N VAL A 105 31.70 12.60 -3.84
CA VAL A 105 30.92 11.38 -3.62
C VAL A 105 29.48 11.80 -3.30
N THR A 106 28.55 11.23 -4.06
CA THR A 106 27.12 11.53 -3.90
C THR A 106 26.30 10.26 -3.71
N GLY A 107 25.01 10.41 -3.45
CA GLY A 107 24.07 9.29 -3.37
C GLY A 107 24.01 8.44 -4.65
N ALA A 108 24.36 9.00 -5.82
CA ALA A 108 24.43 8.28 -7.10
C ALA A 108 25.59 7.27 -7.16
N ASP A 109 26.66 7.46 -6.36
CA ASP A 109 27.79 6.54 -6.30
C ASP A 109 27.51 5.27 -5.45
N ILE A 110 26.31 5.14 -4.90
CA ILE A 110 25.90 4.00 -4.06
C ILE A 110 25.54 2.82 -4.95
N ALA A 111 26.23 1.69 -4.77
CA ALA A 111 25.85 0.42 -5.36
C ALA A 111 24.85 -0.29 -4.44
N ALA A 112 23.58 -0.34 -4.84
CA ALA A 112 22.50 -0.98 -4.10
C ALA A 112 22.13 -2.33 -4.75
N PRO A 113 21.78 -3.37 -3.94
CA PRO A 113 21.25 -4.63 -4.45
C PRO A 113 19.81 -4.47 -4.92
N ALA A 114 19.28 -5.52 -5.56
CA ALA A 114 17.86 -5.57 -5.95
C ALA A 114 16.94 -5.38 -4.72
N GLY A 115 15.87 -4.59 -4.90
CA GLY A 115 14.93 -4.27 -3.83
C GLY A 115 15.34 -3.08 -2.93
N VAL A 116 16.50 -2.46 -3.16
CA VAL A 116 16.94 -1.24 -2.46
C VAL A 116 17.09 -0.10 -3.45
N GLN A 117 16.45 1.04 -3.16
CA GLN A 117 16.51 2.22 -4.01
C GLN A 117 16.90 3.47 -3.21
N VAL A 118 17.81 4.29 -3.78
CA VAL A 118 18.18 5.60 -3.27
C VAL A 118 17.36 6.66 -4.01
N HIS A 119 16.65 7.51 -3.26
CA HIS A 119 15.74 8.50 -3.81
C HIS A 119 16.33 9.91 -3.92
N ASN A 120 17.46 10.17 -3.25
CA ASN A 120 18.18 11.45 -3.31
C ASN A 120 19.62 11.27 -3.84
N PRO A 121 19.79 10.94 -5.13
CA PRO A 121 21.11 10.66 -5.72
C PRO A 121 22.08 11.86 -5.66
N ASP A 122 21.56 13.09 -5.58
CA ASP A 122 22.37 14.31 -5.51
C ASP A 122 22.91 14.63 -4.11
N LEU A 123 22.56 13.83 -3.10
CA LEU A 123 23.02 14.05 -1.73
C LEU A 123 24.55 13.98 -1.68
N HIS A 124 25.17 15.10 -1.23
CA HIS A 124 26.61 15.16 -0.96
C HIS A 124 26.97 14.26 0.23
N ILE A 125 27.97 13.39 0.07
CA ILE A 125 28.46 12.48 1.11
C ILE A 125 29.87 12.87 1.55
N ALA A 126 30.80 12.99 0.60
CA ALA A 126 32.18 13.33 0.88
C ALA A 126 32.87 13.96 -0.35
N THR A 127 33.98 14.66 -0.14
CA THR A 127 34.83 15.25 -1.20
C THR A 127 36.21 14.59 -1.17
N LEU A 128 36.62 14.02 -2.30
CA LEU A 128 37.88 13.27 -2.43
C LEU A 128 38.94 14.11 -3.17
N ASN A 129 40.21 13.95 -2.78
CA ASN A 129 41.35 14.46 -3.53
C ASN A 129 41.93 13.38 -4.48
N SER A 130 42.95 13.72 -5.25
CA SER A 130 43.52 12.87 -6.30
C SER A 130 44.13 11.54 -5.80
N SER A 131 44.49 11.42 -4.52
CA SER A 131 45.07 10.20 -3.93
C SER A 131 44.08 9.36 -3.13
N ALA A 132 42.84 9.82 -2.98
CA ALA A 132 41.86 9.17 -2.11
C ALA A 132 41.37 7.82 -2.64
N LYS A 133 41.20 6.87 -1.71
CA LYS A 133 40.46 5.63 -1.91
C LYS A 133 39.36 5.61 -0.88
N PHE A 134 38.12 5.72 -1.34
CA PHE A 134 36.95 5.79 -0.46
C PHE A 134 36.11 4.54 -0.64
N GLU A 135 36.11 3.70 0.39
CA GLU A 135 35.32 2.47 0.42
C GLU A 135 34.50 2.44 1.71
N VAL A 136 33.18 2.44 1.56
CA VAL A 136 32.24 2.42 2.67
C VAL A 136 31.19 1.34 2.43
N GLU A 137 30.97 0.54 3.46
CA GLU A 137 29.87 -0.41 3.56
C GLU A 137 28.80 0.17 4.47
N LEU A 138 27.56 0.17 4.02
CA LEU A 138 26.41 0.66 4.76
C LEU A 138 25.44 -0.50 4.97
N THR A 139 25.01 -0.71 6.21
CA THR A 139 23.95 -1.67 6.53
C THR A 139 22.62 -0.91 6.57
N ILE A 140 21.64 -1.41 5.80
CA ILE A 140 20.29 -0.85 5.75
C ILE A 140 19.32 -1.84 6.35
N GLU A 141 18.39 -1.34 7.13
CA GLU A 141 17.30 -2.13 7.71
C GLU A 141 15.97 -1.41 7.55
N ARG A 142 14.88 -2.17 7.57
CA ARG A 142 13.52 -1.63 7.69
C ARG A 142 13.16 -1.47 9.14
N GLY A 143 12.43 -0.39 9.43
CA GLY A 143 11.99 -0.11 10.79
C GLY A 143 10.91 0.95 10.83
N ARG A 144 10.64 1.47 12.02
CA ARG A 144 9.64 2.51 12.25
C ARG A 144 10.19 3.58 13.20
N GLY A 145 9.79 4.83 12.96
CA GLY A 145 10.13 5.95 13.83
C GLY A 145 11.64 6.26 13.84
N TYR A 146 12.25 6.33 15.03
CA TYR A 146 13.64 6.68 15.25
C TYR A 146 14.30 5.70 16.22
N VAL A 147 15.48 5.22 15.85
CA VAL A 147 16.31 4.33 16.67
C VAL A 147 17.70 4.95 16.83
N THR A 148 18.16 5.03 18.08
CA THR A 148 19.48 5.62 18.40
C THR A 148 20.63 4.69 17.99
N ALA A 149 21.81 5.26 17.71
CA ALA A 149 23.04 4.51 17.45
C ALA A 149 23.39 3.53 18.60
N VAL A 150 23.11 3.91 19.84
CA VAL A 150 23.31 3.02 21.01
C VAL A 150 22.45 1.76 20.92
N SER A 151 21.20 1.91 20.46
CA SER A 151 20.30 0.76 20.29
C SER A 151 20.68 -0.10 19.06
N ASN A 152 21.26 0.51 18.03
CA ASN A 152 21.78 -0.19 16.85
C ASN A 152 23.10 -0.93 17.13
N LYS A 153 23.76 -0.62 18.27
CA LYS A 153 25.01 -1.28 18.65
C LYS A 153 24.72 -2.72 19.10
N GLN A 154 25.06 -3.69 18.26
CA GLN A 154 24.96 -5.09 18.60
C GLN A 154 26.03 -5.47 19.64
N ALA A 155 25.65 -6.23 20.67
CA ALA A 155 26.58 -6.80 21.64
C ALA A 155 27.51 -7.81 20.91
N GLY A 156 28.82 -7.57 20.93
CA GLY A 156 29.79 -8.41 20.21
C GLY A 156 29.95 -8.11 18.72
N GLY A 157 29.49 -6.93 18.27
CA GLY A 157 29.62 -6.53 16.86
C GLY A 157 31.08 -6.42 16.39
N ASP A 158 31.25 -6.52 15.06
CA ASP A 158 32.55 -6.46 14.39
C ASP A 158 33.32 -5.16 14.72
N ILE A 159 34.61 -5.29 14.93
CA ILE A 159 35.52 -4.15 15.11
C ILE A 159 35.50 -3.28 13.84
N GLY A 160 35.35 -1.96 14.01
CA GLY A 160 35.28 -0.99 12.91
C GLY A 160 33.89 -0.78 12.32
N ARG A 161 32.85 -1.44 12.84
CA ARG A 161 31.46 -1.11 12.52
C ARG A 161 30.98 0.02 13.44
N ILE A 162 30.60 1.14 12.85
CA ILE A 162 30.17 2.35 13.54
C ILE A 162 28.65 2.39 13.46
N PRO A 163 27.92 2.31 14.60
CA PRO A 163 26.46 2.43 14.62
C PRO A 163 26.04 3.86 14.31
N VAL A 164 24.93 4.00 13.60
CA VAL A 164 24.36 5.29 13.20
C VAL A 164 22.94 5.41 13.72
N ASP A 165 22.53 6.62 14.09
CA ASP A 165 21.13 6.90 14.40
C ASP A 165 20.26 6.73 13.14
N SER A 166 19.23 5.94 13.24
CA SER A 166 18.36 5.58 12.11
C SER A 166 17.03 6.31 12.17
N ILE A 167 16.73 7.14 11.16
CA ILE A 167 15.47 7.86 10.99
C ILE A 167 14.65 7.13 9.94
N TYR A 168 13.89 6.12 10.37
CA TYR A 168 13.07 5.29 9.48
C TYR A 168 11.86 6.02 8.94
N SER A 169 11.27 6.96 9.72
CA SER A 169 10.06 7.66 9.32
C SER A 169 10.22 8.38 7.98
N PRO A 170 9.39 8.04 6.96
CA PRO A 170 9.36 8.76 5.72
C PRO A 170 8.59 10.08 5.83
N VAL A 171 7.87 10.31 6.92
CA VAL A 171 7.07 11.50 7.16
C VAL A 171 7.90 12.56 7.87
N LEU A 172 8.04 13.72 7.23
CA LEU A 172 8.82 14.85 7.75
C LEU A 172 8.00 15.74 8.69
N ARG A 173 6.77 16.05 8.27
CA ARG A 173 5.93 16.98 9.02
C ARG A 173 4.45 16.62 8.83
N VAL A 174 3.70 16.70 9.94
CA VAL A 174 2.25 16.59 9.96
C VAL A 174 1.68 17.72 10.82
N THR A 175 0.82 18.53 10.23
CA THR A 175 0.01 19.51 10.94
C THR A 175 -1.45 19.27 10.66
N TYR A 176 -2.32 19.54 11.63
CA TYR A 176 -3.76 19.50 11.40
C TYR A 176 -4.45 20.72 11.97
N LYS A 177 -5.58 21.06 11.36
CA LYS A 177 -6.47 22.15 11.78
C LYS A 177 -7.91 21.65 11.69
N VAL A 178 -8.71 22.06 12.64
CA VAL A 178 -10.16 21.79 12.65
C VAL A 178 -10.88 23.11 12.47
N GLU A 179 -11.79 23.16 11.52
CA GLU A 179 -12.63 24.31 11.20
C GLU A 179 -14.09 23.89 11.30
N ALA A 180 -14.98 24.84 11.63
CA ALA A 180 -16.41 24.58 11.56
C ALA A 180 -16.88 24.57 10.10
N THR A 181 -17.73 23.61 9.76
CA THR A 181 -18.36 23.52 8.43
C THR A 181 -19.88 23.43 8.57
N ARG A 182 -20.58 23.77 7.49
CA ARG A 182 -22.04 23.80 7.46
C ARG A 182 -22.57 22.62 6.65
N VAL A 183 -23.52 21.93 7.24
CA VAL A 183 -24.36 20.93 6.57
C VAL A 183 -25.83 21.34 6.72
N GLU A 184 -26.47 21.69 5.60
CA GLU A 184 -27.84 22.19 5.56
C GLU A 184 -28.03 23.39 6.49
N GLN A 185 -28.77 23.21 7.59
CA GLN A 185 -29.01 24.26 8.58
C GLN A 185 -28.11 24.21 9.81
N ARG A 186 -27.33 23.13 9.97
CA ARG A 186 -26.38 22.96 11.09
C ARG A 186 -25.01 23.50 10.69
N THR A 187 -24.40 24.29 11.58
CA THR A 187 -23.11 24.95 11.38
C THR A 187 -22.05 24.45 12.35
N ASP A 188 -22.35 23.40 13.09
CA ASP A 188 -21.52 22.84 14.18
C ASP A 188 -20.71 21.61 13.79
N PHE A 189 -20.70 21.21 12.51
CA PHE A 189 -19.88 20.13 12.02
C PHE A 189 -18.40 20.53 11.91
N ASP A 190 -17.51 19.56 12.12
CA ASP A 190 -16.08 19.74 11.97
C ASP A 190 -15.62 19.46 10.53
N ARG A 191 -14.70 20.28 10.06
CA ARG A 191 -13.87 20.06 8.86
C ARG A 191 -12.44 19.87 9.32
N LEU A 192 -11.91 18.67 9.18
CA LEU A 192 -10.52 18.34 9.50
C LEU A 192 -9.65 18.53 8.27
N ILE A 193 -8.59 19.33 8.43
CA ILE A 193 -7.56 19.57 7.41
C ILE A 193 -6.25 19.01 7.96
N VAL A 194 -5.64 18.04 7.28
CA VAL A 194 -4.36 17.44 7.65
C VAL A 194 -3.35 17.73 6.54
N ASP A 195 -2.29 18.47 6.85
CA ASP A 195 -1.19 18.77 5.92
C ASP A 195 -0.02 17.83 6.22
N VAL A 196 0.35 17.03 5.24
CA VAL A 196 1.38 15.98 5.35
C VAL A 196 2.50 16.25 4.38
N GLU A 197 3.73 16.23 4.87
CA GLU A 197 4.95 16.37 4.10
C GLU A 197 5.83 15.14 4.30
N THR A 198 6.26 14.51 3.22
CA THR A 198 7.03 13.25 3.21
C THR A 198 8.38 13.42 2.54
N LYS A 199 9.28 12.46 2.79
CA LYS A 199 10.50 12.26 2.01
C LYS A 199 10.13 11.70 0.62
N GLN A 200 11.09 11.72 -0.30
CA GLN A 200 10.96 11.21 -1.67
C GLN A 200 10.70 9.70 -1.76
N SER A 201 10.87 8.95 -0.66
CA SER A 201 10.64 7.50 -0.61
C SER A 201 9.16 7.09 -0.53
N MET A 202 8.23 8.02 -0.26
CA MET A 202 6.81 7.72 -0.08
C MET A 202 5.94 8.92 -0.44
N LYS A 203 4.83 8.70 -1.13
CA LYS A 203 3.84 9.76 -1.39
C LYS A 203 3.00 10.02 -0.13
N PRO A 204 2.53 11.28 0.06
CA PRO A 204 1.66 11.62 1.18
C PRO A 204 0.36 10.80 1.27
N SER A 205 -0.25 10.47 0.12
CA SER A 205 -1.44 9.60 0.02
C SER A 205 -1.19 8.20 0.58
N ASP A 206 -0.02 7.60 0.25
CA ASP A 206 0.34 6.26 0.71
C ASP A 206 0.62 6.25 2.22
N ALA A 207 1.28 7.31 2.73
CA ALA A 207 1.49 7.49 4.15
C ALA A 207 0.16 7.61 4.91
N MET A 208 -0.79 8.41 4.38
CA MET A 208 -2.12 8.58 4.97
C MET A 208 -2.90 7.26 4.97
N ALA A 209 -2.89 6.51 3.86
CA ALA A 209 -3.55 5.21 3.75
C ALA A 209 -2.96 4.19 4.75
N SER A 210 -1.61 4.14 4.88
CA SER A 210 -0.92 3.27 5.84
C SER A 210 -1.26 3.61 7.29
N ALA A 211 -1.35 4.91 7.63
CA ALA A 211 -1.77 5.36 8.95
C ALA A 211 -3.22 4.95 9.24
N GLY A 212 -4.12 5.14 8.28
CA GLY A 212 -5.52 4.73 8.37
C GLY A 212 -5.65 3.23 8.60
N LYS A 213 -4.96 2.40 7.82
CA LYS A 213 -4.94 0.95 8.00
C LYS A 213 -4.49 0.55 9.41
N THR A 214 -3.39 1.14 9.89
CA THR A 214 -2.87 0.87 11.24
C THR A 214 -3.88 1.21 12.34
N LEU A 215 -4.60 2.35 12.20
CA LEU A 215 -5.63 2.76 13.16
C LEU A 215 -6.83 1.81 13.13
N VAL A 216 -7.28 1.38 11.95
CA VAL A 216 -8.39 0.43 11.81
C VAL A 216 -8.07 -0.90 12.50
N GLU A 217 -6.87 -1.45 12.30
CA GLU A 217 -6.42 -2.69 12.95
C GLU A 217 -6.39 -2.53 14.48
N LEU A 218 -5.82 -1.43 14.99
CA LEU A 218 -5.73 -1.19 16.43
C LEU A 218 -7.11 -0.98 17.08
N PHE A 219 -7.99 -0.20 16.45
CA PHE A 219 -9.35 0.01 16.96
C PHE A 219 -10.24 -1.22 16.77
N GLY A 220 -9.94 -2.06 15.78
CA GLY A 220 -10.56 -3.36 15.57
C GLY A 220 -10.51 -4.23 16.82
N LEU A 221 -9.39 -4.25 17.53
CA LEU A 221 -9.22 -4.99 18.79
C LEU A 221 -10.25 -4.58 19.85
N ALA A 222 -10.55 -3.28 19.95
CA ALA A 222 -11.57 -2.82 20.90
C ALA A 222 -12.99 -3.28 20.51
N ARG A 223 -13.28 -3.37 19.20
CA ARG A 223 -14.58 -3.85 18.70
C ARG A 223 -14.79 -5.34 19.02
N GLU A 224 -13.71 -6.14 19.07
CA GLU A 224 -13.78 -7.57 19.38
C GLU A 224 -14.20 -7.86 20.82
N LEU A 225 -14.07 -6.91 21.75
CA LEU A 225 -14.52 -7.07 23.14
C LEU A 225 -16.02 -7.34 23.24
N ASN A 226 -16.82 -6.72 22.39
CA ASN A 226 -18.26 -6.98 22.28
C ASN A 226 -18.75 -6.63 20.86
N VAL A 227 -18.96 -7.63 20.04
CA VAL A 227 -19.40 -7.48 18.63
C VAL A 227 -20.81 -6.85 18.53
N ASN A 228 -21.62 -7.03 19.57
CA ASN A 228 -23.01 -6.51 19.62
C ASN A 228 -23.10 -5.11 20.28
N ALA A 229 -21.98 -4.46 20.60
CA ALA A 229 -22.01 -3.13 21.18
C ALA A 229 -22.54 -2.11 20.17
N GLU A 230 -23.46 -1.26 20.61
CA GLU A 230 -23.96 -0.17 19.78
C GLU A 230 -22.89 0.91 19.59
N GLY A 231 -22.75 1.39 18.40
CA GLY A 231 -21.84 2.47 18.02
C GLY A 231 -22.45 3.41 16.98
N ILE A 232 -21.66 4.37 16.54
CA ILE A 232 -22.03 5.22 15.40
C ILE A 232 -21.72 4.44 14.13
N GLU A 233 -22.73 4.20 13.30
CA GLU A 233 -22.58 3.58 12.00
C GLU A 233 -22.44 4.64 10.92
N MET A 234 -21.34 4.58 10.19
CA MET A 234 -21.19 5.33 8.95
C MET A 234 -21.97 4.59 7.86
N GLY A 235 -22.90 5.28 7.18
CA GLY A 235 -23.63 4.70 6.05
C GLY A 235 -22.72 4.05 5.00
N PRO A 236 -23.27 3.35 3.99
CA PRO A 236 -22.49 2.64 2.98
C PRO A 236 -21.47 3.56 2.30
N SER A 237 -20.31 3.03 1.96
CA SER A 237 -19.31 3.79 1.21
C SER A 237 -19.82 4.11 -0.20
N VAL A 238 -19.22 5.10 -0.86
CA VAL A 238 -19.56 5.40 -2.26
C VAL A 238 -19.35 4.16 -3.13
N GLN A 239 -18.33 3.35 -2.83
CA GLN A 239 -18.08 2.07 -3.49
C GLN A 239 -19.14 1.03 -3.15
N ASP A 240 -19.54 0.92 -1.87
CA ASP A 240 -20.63 0.00 -1.47
C ASP A 240 -21.97 0.43 -2.05
N ALA A 241 -22.21 1.74 -2.13
CA ALA A 241 -23.43 2.27 -2.75
C ALA A 241 -23.46 2.05 -4.27
N ALA A 242 -22.32 2.21 -4.96
CA ALA A 242 -22.18 1.89 -6.36
C ALA A 242 -22.34 0.38 -6.60
N LEU A 243 -21.67 -0.45 -5.80
CA LEU A 243 -21.82 -1.90 -5.85
C LEU A 243 -23.27 -2.34 -5.57
N ALA A 244 -23.95 -1.72 -4.59
CA ALA A 244 -25.34 -1.99 -4.30
C ALA A 244 -26.26 -1.56 -5.45
N ALA A 245 -25.93 -0.46 -6.14
CA ALA A 245 -26.65 -0.03 -7.35
C ALA A 245 -26.46 -1.02 -8.49
N ASP A 246 -25.22 -1.47 -8.73
CA ASP A 246 -24.90 -2.49 -9.74
C ASP A 246 -25.58 -3.83 -9.44
N LEU A 247 -25.62 -4.25 -8.18
CA LEU A 247 -26.32 -5.47 -7.76
C LEU A 247 -27.85 -5.33 -7.85
N ALA A 248 -28.40 -4.12 -7.76
CA ALA A 248 -29.83 -3.86 -7.93
C ALA A 248 -30.27 -3.77 -9.41
N LEU A 249 -29.33 -3.72 -10.35
CA LEU A 249 -29.64 -3.70 -11.79
C LEU A 249 -30.45 -4.94 -12.19
N PRO A 250 -31.51 -4.77 -13.01
CA PRO A 250 -32.23 -5.91 -13.56
C PRO A 250 -31.34 -6.67 -14.54
N ILE A 251 -31.51 -8.00 -14.61
CA ILE A 251 -30.75 -8.87 -15.55
C ILE A 251 -31.00 -8.50 -17.03
N GLU A 252 -32.04 -7.70 -17.32
CA GLU A 252 -32.36 -7.18 -18.65
C GLU A 252 -31.25 -6.24 -19.18
N ASP A 253 -30.59 -5.50 -18.28
CA ASP A 253 -29.52 -4.54 -18.61
C ASP A 253 -28.15 -5.21 -18.86
N LEU A 254 -28.02 -6.53 -18.61
CA LEU A 254 -26.80 -7.29 -18.89
C LEU A 254 -26.59 -7.63 -20.37
N ASP A 255 -27.55 -7.28 -21.27
CA ASP A 255 -27.49 -7.63 -22.69
C ASP A 255 -27.19 -9.13 -22.95
N LEU A 256 -27.83 -10.01 -22.18
CA LEU A 256 -27.73 -11.45 -22.34
C LEU A 256 -28.54 -11.91 -23.55
N THR A 257 -28.19 -13.08 -24.14
CA THR A 257 -29.00 -13.67 -25.17
C THR A 257 -30.42 -13.96 -24.66
N VAL A 258 -31.42 -13.86 -25.54
CA VAL A 258 -32.83 -14.10 -25.19
C VAL A 258 -33.03 -15.45 -24.52
N ARG A 259 -32.23 -16.45 -24.90
CA ARG A 259 -32.28 -17.79 -24.29
C ARG A 259 -31.78 -17.78 -22.84
N SER A 260 -30.58 -17.19 -22.59
CA SER A 260 -29.99 -17.07 -21.25
C SER A 260 -30.92 -16.29 -20.32
N TYR A 261 -31.41 -15.14 -20.78
CA TYR A 261 -32.37 -14.29 -20.05
C TYR A 261 -33.64 -15.05 -19.65
N ASN A 262 -34.30 -15.74 -20.60
CA ASN A 262 -35.54 -16.46 -20.32
C ASN A 262 -35.35 -17.62 -19.32
N CYS A 263 -34.20 -18.28 -19.34
CA CYS A 263 -33.87 -19.32 -18.37
C CYS A 263 -33.70 -18.77 -16.96
N LEU A 264 -32.95 -17.69 -16.80
CA LEU A 264 -32.74 -17.01 -15.50
C LEU A 264 -34.06 -16.48 -14.93
N LYS A 265 -34.88 -15.82 -15.78
CA LYS A 265 -36.19 -15.29 -15.37
C LYS A 265 -37.14 -16.37 -14.90
N ARG A 266 -37.12 -17.56 -15.53
CA ARG A 266 -37.96 -18.70 -15.13
C ARG A 266 -37.59 -19.24 -13.75
N GLU A 267 -36.32 -19.19 -13.40
CA GLU A 267 -35.81 -19.60 -12.08
C GLU A 267 -35.96 -18.50 -11.03
N GLY A 268 -36.61 -17.37 -11.35
CA GLY A 268 -36.89 -16.28 -10.42
C GLY A 268 -35.69 -15.39 -10.16
N ILE A 269 -34.66 -15.41 -11.00
CA ILE A 269 -33.52 -14.49 -10.92
C ILE A 269 -33.87 -13.25 -11.74
N HIS A 270 -34.01 -12.11 -11.05
CA HIS A 270 -34.43 -10.84 -11.67
C HIS A 270 -33.36 -9.75 -11.59
N THR A 271 -32.43 -9.84 -10.65
CA THR A 271 -31.39 -8.83 -10.43
C THR A 271 -30.00 -9.43 -10.57
N VAL A 272 -29.01 -8.57 -10.85
CA VAL A 272 -27.59 -8.94 -10.89
C VAL A 272 -27.13 -9.50 -9.54
N GLY A 273 -27.65 -8.96 -8.42
CA GLY A 273 -27.33 -9.42 -7.07
C GLY A 273 -27.78 -10.86 -6.79
N GLU A 274 -28.99 -11.23 -7.28
CA GLU A 274 -29.47 -12.62 -7.19
C GLU A 274 -28.63 -13.58 -8.05
N LEU A 275 -28.16 -13.11 -9.19
CA LEU A 275 -27.28 -13.86 -10.10
C LEU A 275 -25.88 -14.08 -9.49
N VAL A 276 -25.25 -13.04 -8.94
CA VAL A 276 -23.94 -13.11 -8.25
C VAL A 276 -23.98 -14.02 -7.02
N GLY A 277 -25.13 -14.12 -6.34
CA GLY A 277 -25.36 -15.01 -5.20
C GLY A 277 -25.42 -16.50 -5.54
N ARG A 278 -25.47 -16.87 -6.84
CA ARG A 278 -25.49 -18.27 -7.32
C ARG A 278 -24.09 -18.76 -7.62
N SER A 279 -23.87 -20.05 -7.38
CA SER A 279 -22.66 -20.73 -7.83
C SER A 279 -22.80 -21.20 -9.29
N GLU A 280 -21.68 -21.52 -9.92
CA GLU A 280 -21.66 -22.09 -11.26
C GLU A 280 -22.45 -23.40 -11.34
N ALA A 281 -22.35 -24.23 -10.29
CA ALA A 281 -23.09 -25.47 -10.16
C ALA A 281 -24.62 -25.22 -10.13
N ASP A 282 -25.07 -24.23 -9.35
CA ASP A 282 -26.49 -23.86 -9.29
C ASP A 282 -27.04 -23.41 -10.65
N LEU A 283 -26.20 -22.73 -11.44
CA LEU A 283 -26.60 -22.28 -12.79
C LEU A 283 -26.64 -23.41 -13.81
N LEU A 284 -25.78 -24.45 -13.66
CA LEU A 284 -25.81 -25.66 -14.51
C LEU A 284 -27.05 -26.52 -14.27
N ASP A 285 -27.59 -26.51 -13.07
CA ASP A 285 -28.81 -27.25 -12.72
C ASP A 285 -30.07 -26.63 -13.34
N ILE A 286 -29.98 -25.39 -13.86
CA ILE A 286 -31.11 -24.74 -14.52
C ILE A 286 -31.43 -25.43 -15.86
N ARG A 287 -32.65 -25.87 -16.03
CA ARG A 287 -33.09 -26.54 -17.23
C ARG A 287 -32.88 -25.70 -18.51
N ASN A 288 -32.11 -26.22 -19.45
CA ASN A 288 -31.74 -25.60 -20.74
C ASN A 288 -30.70 -24.43 -20.59
N PHE A 289 -29.99 -24.32 -19.45
CA PHE A 289 -28.92 -23.38 -19.26
C PHE A 289 -27.59 -24.15 -19.37
N GLY A 290 -26.87 -23.99 -20.47
CA GLY A 290 -25.65 -24.74 -20.75
C GLY A 290 -24.38 -23.94 -20.47
N SER A 291 -23.22 -24.61 -20.62
CA SER A 291 -21.88 -24.00 -20.40
C SER A 291 -21.69 -22.69 -21.18
N LYS A 292 -22.14 -22.62 -22.44
CA LYS A 292 -22.05 -21.37 -23.23
C LYS A 292 -22.83 -20.21 -22.64
N SER A 293 -23.96 -20.46 -21.97
CA SER A 293 -24.73 -19.41 -21.29
C SER A 293 -24.06 -18.98 -19.99
N ILE A 294 -23.33 -19.87 -19.32
CA ILE A 294 -22.51 -19.52 -18.12
C ILE A 294 -21.32 -18.67 -18.54
N ASP A 295 -20.64 -19.01 -19.62
CA ASP A 295 -19.51 -18.23 -20.13
C ASP A 295 -19.95 -16.81 -20.53
N GLU A 296 -21.14 -16.68 -21.15
CA GLU A 296 -21.73 -15.39 -21.46
C GLU A 296 -22.01 -14.56 -20.20
N VAL A 297 -22.64 -15.16 -19.18
CA VAL A 297 -22.92 -14.52 -17.90
C VAL A 297 -21.62 -14.10 -17.20
N LYS A 298 -20.62 -14.99 -17.14
CA LYS A 298 -19.30 -14.68 -16.54
C LYS A 298 -18.61 -13.52 -17.24
N ALA A 299 -18.62 -13.50 -18.57
CA ALA A 299 -18.02 -12.42 -19.35
C ALA A 299 -18.69 -11.07 -19.05
N LYS A 300 -20.02 -11.04 -18.95
CA LYS A 300 -20.78 -9.83 -18.65
C LYS A 300 -20.56 -9.36 -17.20
N LEU A 301 -20.61 -10.26 -16.22
CA LEU A 301 -20.30 -9.93 -14.82
C LEU A 301 -18.86 -9.42 -14.66
N HIS A 302 -17.90 -10.04 -15.33
CA HIS A 302 -16.51 -9.61 -15.28
C HIS A 302 -16.31 -8.21 -15.88
N SER A 303 -17.05 -7.82 -16.93
CA SER A 303 -17.01 -6.45 -17.46
C SER A 303 -17.50 -5.40 -16.46
N MET A 304 -18.30 -5.79 -15.47
CA MET A 304 -18.78 -4.98 -14.35
C MET A 304 -17.92 -5.13 -13.08
N GLY A 305 -16.82 -5.91 -13.13
CA GLY A 305 -15.97 -6.19 -11.97
C GLY A 305 -16.61 -7.15 -10.95
N LEU A 306 -17.67 -7.88 -11.35
CA LEU A 306 -18.40 -8.83 -10.50
C LEU A 306 -18.05 -10.28 -10.87
N GLN A 307 -18.23 -11.20 -9.92
CA GLN A 307 -18.00 -12.63 -10.10
C GLN A 307 -19.13 -13.44 -9.46
N LEU A 308 -19.36 -14.66 -9.98
CA LEU A 308 -20.27 -15.61 -9.35
C LEU A 308 -19.71 -16.13 -8.04
N LYS A 309 -20.60 -16.58 -7.15
CA LYS A 309 -20.22 -17.24 -5.89
C LYS A 309 -19.33 -18.44 -6.19
N ASP A 310 -18.25 -18.61 -5.38
CA ASP A 310 -17.28 -19.71 -5.48
C ASP A 310 -16.46 -19.78 -6.78
N SER A 311 -16.42 -18.70 -7.58
CA SER A 311 -15.52 -18.64 -8.73
C SER A 311 -14.06 -18.44 -8.27
N PRO A 312 -13.07 -19.19 -8.83
CA PRO A 312 -11.68 -19.02 -8.47
C PRO A 312 -11.17 -17.62 -8.84
N ILE A 313 -10.38 -17.01 -7.97
CA ILE A 313 -9.74 -15.71 -8.20
C ILE A 313 -8.82 -15.81 -9.43
N GLY A 314 -9.06 -14.98 -10.46
CA GLY A 314 -8.24 -14.96 -11.68
C GLY A 314 -8.78 -15.76 -12.86
N PHE A 315 -10.05 -16.12 -12.86
CA PHE A 315 -10.69 -16.77 -14.02
C PHE A 315 -10.74 -15.82 -15.23
N ASP A 316 -10.01 -16.18 -16.30
CA ASP A 316 -10.02 -15.48 -17.59
C ASP A 316 -10.91 -16.27 -18.56
N PRO A 317 -12.12 -15.78 -18.90
CA PRO A 317 -13.06 -16.48 -19.76
C PRO A 317 -12.55 -16.69 -21.19
N THR A 318 -11.49 -16.00 -21.61
CA THR A 318 -10.95 -16.10 -22.97
C THR A 318 -9.99 -17.29 -23.16
N LYS A 319 -9.53 -17.93 -22.08
CA LYS A 319 -8.56 -19.04 -22.13
C LYS A 319 -9.18 -20.44 -22.21
N HIS A 320 -10.50 -20.59 -22.11
CA HIS A 320 -11.17 -21.90 -22.13
C HIS A 320 -11.87 -22.25 -23.45
N HIS A 321 -11.39 -21.75 -24.60
CA HIS A 321 -12.00 -22.05 -25.89
C HIS A 321 -11.41 -23.28 -26.61
N ASN A 322 -10.65 -24.16 -25.93
CA ASN A 322 -10.06 -25.33 -26.54
C ASN A 322 -10.19 -26.60 -25.67
N TYR A 323 -11.40 -27.00 -25.33
CA TYR A 323 -11.66 -28.39 -24.93
C TYR A 323 -13.12 -28.74 -25.34
N GLY A 324 -13.28 -29.39 -26.51
CA GLY A 324 -14.59 -29.91 -26.87
C GLY A 324 -14.82 -30.14 -28.36
N THR A 325 -13.91 -30.79 -29.05
CA THR A 325 -14.20 -31.62 -30.22
C THR A 325 -13.11 -32.66 -30.29
N ASP A 326 -13.43 -33.85 -29.85
CA ASP A 326 -12.90 -35.14 -30.27
C ASP A 326 -13.10 -36.18 -29.14
N VAL A 327 -14.31 -36.68 -29.00
CA VAL A 327 -14.60 -38.05 -28.55
C VAL A 327 -16.02 -38.37 -29.00
N ASP A 328 -16.15 -38.89 -30.19
CA ASP A 328 -17.18 -39.85 -30.64
C ASP A 328 -16.75 -40.35 -32.02
N ASP A 329 -16.05 -41.48 -32.02
CA ASP A 329 -16.01 -42.49 -33.06
C ASP A 329 -14.77 -43.36 -32.83
N GLU A 330 -14.95 -44.41 -32.06
CA GLU A 330 -14.22 -45.70 -32.17
C GLU A 330 -14.63 -46.64 -31.03
N LEU A 331 -15.81 -47.20 -31.19
CA LEU A 331 -16.15 -48.49 -30.59
C LEU A 331 -17.13 -49.22 -31.49
N VAL A 332 -16.62 -49.84 -32.56
CA VAL A 332 -17.20 -51.08 -33.15
C VAL A 332 -16.06 -51.77 -33.89
N GLU A 333 -15.95 -53.07 -33.67
CA GLU A 333 -15.14 -54.09 -34.34
C GLU A 333 -13.78 -54.44 -33.70
N SER A 334 -13.87 -55.47 -32.89
CA SER A 334 -13.16 -56.75 -33.17
C SER A 334 -13.42 -57.78 -32.09
N GLU A 335 -14.53 -58.48 -32.15
CA GLU A 335 -14.59 -59.88 -31.82
C GLU A 335 -14.23 -60.66 -33.12
N ASN A 336 -13.35 -61.62 -32.95
CA ASN A 336 -12.95 -62.77 -33.76
C ASN A 336 -11.46 -62.74 -34.20
N VAL A 337 -10.63 -63.42 -33.46
CA VAL A 337 -9.98 -64.71 -33.70
C VAL A 337 -9.08 -65.05 -32.48
#